data_05d88ae291ef442ff20038ef0fe9df90
#
_entry.id   05d88ae291ef442ff20038ef0fe9df90
#
_cell.length_a   1.000
_cell.length_b   1.000
_cell.length_c   1.000
_cell.angle_alpha   90.00
_cell.angle_beta   90.00
_cell.angle_gamma   90.00
#
_symmetry.space_group_name_H-M   'P 1'
#
loop_
_entity.id
_entity.type
_entity.pdbx_description
1 polymer ?
#
loop_
_entity_poly.entity_id
_entity_poly.type
_entity_poly.pdbx_seq_one_letter_code
_entity_poly.pdbx_strand_id
1 'polypeptide(L)'
;MRKRRYRPNYSILQKVVKMKAVQFAQYGDPEVLRDYHVQDPIPGDEDVLIQVKATTVNHLDLFQRDGSRPVPSLPFTPGLEAAGVALKDNQGFHVGDRVMTTRAIAAKGGGGYASRIAPPAGDLVRIPDTVSFEEAVATGLTASTAWGSLFDLGYLHAGERVLIWAGSSGLGSIAIQFVKYAGCWVATTAGNNEKATKLRRLGADLVVNHKEQNVGQVIRDAGGVNLVIELVSTTLQASIDACQNDGRIVLIGNLGGQQATVDTQTWRLKRVHVIGGGMLRTSKENEERILQLVADKLIHPIIAHTLPIEKAAEAHHILDSGEIVGKIVLVHS
;
A
#
# COMPACT_ATOMS: atom_id res chain seq x y z
N MET A 1 -26.26 49.99 -47.07
CA MET A 1 -25.78 49.46 -45.78
C MET A 1 -25.91 47.95 -45.77
N ARG A 2 -24.83 47.20 -46.00
CA ARG A 2 -24.81 45.72 -45.96
C ARG A 2 -24.42 45.25 -44.56
N LYS A 3 -25.36 44.61 -43.83
CA LYS A 3 -25.11 43.97 -42.53
C LYS A 3 -24.15 42.78 -42.71
N ARG A 4 -22.91 42.84 -42.25
CA ARG A 4 -22.02 41.71 -42.11
C ARG A 4 -22.56 40.78 -41.01
N ARG A 5 -22.99 39.57 -41.38
CA ARG A 5 -23.30 38.51 -40.44
C ARG A 5 -21.99 37.97 -39.87
N TYR A 6 -21.75 38.14 -38.58
CA TYR A 6 -20.71 37.47 -37.81
C TYR A 6 -21.03 35.97 -37.75
N ARG A 7 -20.24 35.16 -38.36
CA ARG A 7 -20.27 33.71 -38.18
C ARG A 7 -19.22 33.38 -37.10
N PRO A 8 -19.61 32.83 -35.91
CA PRO A 8 -18.60 32.34 -34.97
C PRO A 8 -17.93 31.09 -35.56
N ASN A 9 -16.60 31.10 -35.55
CA ASN A 9 -15.78 30.02 -36.07
C ASN A 9 -15.75 28.94 -34.96
N TYR A 10 -16.63 27.96 -35.01
CA TYR A 10 -16.63 26.78 -34.14
C TYR A 10 -15.70 25.70 -34.68
N SER A 11 -14.43 25.94 -34.71
CA SER A 11 -13.45 24.91 -35.05
C SER A 11 -12.22 24.96 -34.14
N ILE A 12 -12.45 24.86 -32.83
CA ILE A 12 -11.46 24.34 -31.91
C ILE A 12 -12.11 23.10 -31.28
N LEU A 13 -12.28 22.07 -32.06
CA LEU A 13 -12.32 20.69 -31.55
C LEU A 13 -10.93 20.43 -30.99
N GLN A 14 -10.72 20.73 -29.69
CA GLN A 14 -9.61 20.17 -28.96
C GLN A 14 -9.64 18.67 -29.24
N LYS A 15 -8.62 18.15 -29.91
CA LYS A 15 -8.42 16.70 -30.04
C LYS A 15 -8.43 16.16 -28.61
N VAL A 16 -9.52 15.52 -28.22
CA VAL A 16 -9.61 14.84 -26.93
C VAL A 16 -8.54 13.76 -26.96
N VAL A 17 -7.42 14.03 -26.31
CA VAL A 17 -6.36 13.03 -26.15
C VAL A 17 -6.89 12.00 -25.21
N LYS A 18 -6.90 10.73 -25.65
CA LYS A 18 -7.35 9.61 -24.85
C LYS A 18 -6.15 8.85 -24.30
N MET A 19 -6.19 8.53 -23.04
CA MET A 19 -5.20 7.69 -22.37
C MET A 19 -5.71 6.25 -22.23
N LYS A 20 -4.80 5.30 -22.05
CA LYS A 20 -5.13 3.93 -21.67
C LYS A 20 -5.36 3.84 -20.17
N ALA A 21 -6.37 3.07 -19.76
CA ALA A 21 -6.63 2.73 -18.37
C ALA A 21 -7.26 1.33 -18.29
N VAL A 22 -6.98 0.59 -17.22
CA VAL A 22 -7.73 -0.59 -16.86
C VAL A 22 -8.82 -0.18 -15.86
N GLN A 23 -10.06 -0.49 -16.18
CA GLN A 23 -11.25 -0.16 -15.38
C GLN A 23 -12.15 -1.37 -15.20
N PHE A 24 -13.04 -1.28 -14.22
CA PHE A 24 -14.22 -2.14 -14.14
C PHE A 24 -15.50 -1.28 -14.16
N ALA A 25 -16.50 -1.74 -14.93
CA ALA A 25 -17.80 -1.08 -15.08
C ALA A 25 -18.90 -1.75 -14.26
N GLN A 26 -18.60 -2.86 -13.63
CA GLN A 26 -19.45 -3.61 -12.70
C GLN A 26 -18.57 -4.34 -11.70
N TYR A 27 -19.12 -4.63 -10.52
CA TYR A 27 -18.44 -5.46 -9.53
C TYR A 27 -18.40 -6.93 -9.98
N GLY A 28 -17.37 -7.69 -9.57
CA GLY A 28 -17.26 -9.11 -9.90
C GLY A 28 -15.85 -9.67 -9.76
N ASP A 29 -15.62 -10.80 -10.41
CA ASP A 29 -14.33 -11.50 -10.46
C ASP A 29 -13.28 -10.69 -11.23
N PRO A 30 -11.98 -11.02 -11.15
CA PRO A 30 -10.92 -10.26 -11.81
C PRO A 30 -11.12 -9.95 -13.29
N GLU A 31 -11.88 -10.76 -14.01
CA GLU A 31 -12.20 -10.62 -15.43
C GLU A 31 -13.07 -9.39 -15.75
N VAL A 32 -13.64 -8.72 -14.75
CA VAL A 32 -14.34 -7.43 -14.97
C VAL A 32 -13.36 -6.28 -15.27
N LEU A 33 -12.07 -6.45 -14.95
CA LEU A 33 -11.01 -5.51 -15.32
C LEU A 33 -10.75 -5.58 -16.82
N ARG A 34 -10.93 -4.46 -17.52
CA ARG A 34 -10.82 -4.34 -18.97
C ARG A 34 -10.03 -3.09 -19.34
N ASP A 35 -9.42 -3.16 -20.53
CA ASP A 35 -8.75 -2.01 -21.13
C ASP A 35 -9.76 -1.03 -21.69
N TYR A 36 -9.58 0.24 -21.36
CA TYR A 36 -10.38 1.36 -21.84
C TYR A 36 -9.49 2.48 -22.39
N HIS A 37 -10.05 3.23 -23.31
CA HIS A 37 -9.52 4.53 -23.70
C HIS A 37 -10.39 5.60 -23.07
N VAL A 38 -9.85 6.25 -22.04
CA VAL A 38 -10.54 7.28 -21.26
C VAL A 38 -9.95 8.66 -21.54
N GLN A 39 -10.69 9.70 -21.17
CA GLN A 39 -10.22 11.08 -21.32
C GLN A 39 -9.01 11.31 -20.42
N ASP A 40 -8.00 12.04 -20.93
CA ASP A 40 -6.86 12.48 -20.12
C ASP A 40 -7.35 13.29 -18.91
N PRO A 41 -6.69 13.18 -17.74
CA PRO A 41 -7.00 14.01 -16.60
C PRO A 41 -6.69 15.47 -16.93
N ILE A 42 -7.56 16.37 -16.49
CA ILE A 42 -7.37 17.81 -16.57
C ILE A 42 -6.81 18.28 -15.23
N PRO A 43 -5.51 18.59 -15.13
CA PRO A 43 -4.91 19.04 -13.88
C PRO A 43 -5.47 20.42 -13.48
N GLY A 44 -5.79 20.59 -12.21
CA GLY A 44 -6.04 21.89 -11.59
C GLY A 44 -4.72 22.64 -11.32
N ASP A 45 -4.84 23.84 -10.74
CA ASP A 45 -3.68 24.71 -10.49
C ASP A 45 -2.67 24.10 -9.50
N GLU A 46 -3.11 23.25 -8.58
CA GLU A 46 -2.28 22.58 -7.58
C GLU A 46 -1.85 21.15 -7.99
N ASP A 47 -2.32 20.67 -9.14
CA ASP A 47 -2.11 19.29 -9.56
C ASP A 47 -0.90 19.16 -10.47
N VAL A 48 -0.18 18.04 -10.37
CA VAL A 48 0.94 17.70 -11.26
C VAL A 48 0.50 16.58 -12.20
N LEU A 49 0.55 16.84 -13.51
CA LEU A 49 0.26 15.83 -14.52
C LEU A 49 1.43 14.84 -14.60
N ILE A 50 1.16 13.55 -14.39
CA ILE A 50 2.17 12.48 -14.33
C ILE A 50 1.88 11.44 -15.38
N GLN A 51 2.92 11.03 -16.14
CA GLN A 51 2.93 9.77 -16.87
C GLN A 51 3.26 8.65 -15.89
N VAL A 52 2.32 7.77 -15.63
CA VAL A 52 2.51 6.60 -14.76
C VAL A 52 3.43 5.61 -15.44
N LYS A 53 4.45 5.14 -14.72
CA LYS A 53 5.37 4.09 -15.12
C LYS A 53 5.10 2.78 -14.40
N ALA A 54 4.75 2.88 -13.12
CA ALA A 54 4.42 1.73 -12.29
C ALA A 54 3.31 2.04 -11.28
N THR A 55 2.52 1.05 -10.98
CA THR A 55 1.51 1.01 -9.90
C THR A 55 1.55 -0.36 -9.23
N THR A 56 0.80 -0.57 -8.14
CA THR A 56 0.76 -1.87 -7.46
C THR A 56 -0.66 -2.36 -7.26
N VAL A 57 -0.79 -3.66 -7.02
CA VAL A 57 -2.05 -4.27 -6.59
C VAL A 57 -2.08 -4.36 -5.06
N ASN A 58 -3.16 -3.89 -4.46
CA ASN A 58 -3.43 -3.94 -3.02
C ASN A 58 -4.73 -4.72 -2.75
N HIS A 59 -4.89 -5.30 -1.56
CA HIS A 59 -6.15 -5.97 -1.19
C HIS A 59 -7.36 -5.03 -1.29
N LEU A 60 -7.17 -3.72 -1.07
CA LEU A 60 -8.25 -2.77 -1.23
C LEU A 60 -8.73 -2.68 -2.68
N ASP A 61 -7.85 -2.83 -3.68
CA ASP A 61 -8.24 -2.89 -5.09
C ASP A 61 -9.12 -4.13 -5.37
N LEU A 62 -8.84 -5.27 -4.72
CA LEU A 62 -9.65 -6.48 -4.79
C LEU A 62 -11.05 -6.22 -4.18
N PHE A 63 -11.09 -5.65 -2.97
CA PHE A 63 -12.35 -5.34 -2.26
C PHE A 63 -13.18 -4.27 -2.98
N GLN A 64 -12.55 -3.35 -3.70
CA GLN A 64 -13.24 -2.38 -4.54
C GLN A 64 -13.82 -3.05 -5.79
N ARG A 65 -13.04 -3.94 -6.42
CA ARG A 65 -13.46 -4.65 -7.62
C ARG A 65 -14.63 -5.61 -7.35
N ASP A 66 -14.61 -6.36 -6.25
CA ASP A 66 -15.66 -7.34 -5.92
C ASP A 66 -16.90 -6.71 -5.29
N GLY A 67 -16.84 -5.43 -4.90
CA GLY A 67 -17.93 -4.67 -4.30
C GLY A 67 -18.06 -4.80 -2.78
N SER A 68 -17.20 -5.56 -2.09
CA SER A 68 -17.17 -5.60 -0.62
C SER A 68 -16.75 -4.25 0.00
N ARG A 69 -16.06 -3.43 -0.76
CA ARG A 69 -15.80 -2.00 -0.51
C ARG A 69 -16.29 -1.17 -1.71
N PRO A 70 -17.56 -0.75 -1.75
CA PRO A 70 -18.12 -0.02 -2.88
C PRO A 70 -17.34 1.24 -3.23
N VAL A 71 -17.19 1.49 -4.53
CA VAL A 71 -16.54 2.69 -5.07
C VAL A 71 -17.55 3.82 -5.29
N PRO A 72 -17.11 5.10 -5.38
CA PRO A 72 -18.02 6.25 -5.52
C PRO A 72 -18.87 6.21 -6.80
N SER A 73 -18.31 5.68 -7.90
CA SER A 73 -19.00 5.57 -9.20
C SER A 73 -18.36 4.50 -10.07
N LEU A 74 -19.13 3.97 -11.01
CA LEU A 74 -18.69 3.08 -12.07
C LEU A 74 -18.86 3.79 -13.43
N PRO A 75 -17.97 3.55 -14.43
CA PRO A 75 -16.76 2.73 -14.34
C PRO A 75 -15.70 3.33 -13.43
N PHE A 76 -14.86 2.49 -12.82
CA PHE A 76 -13.85 2.89 -11.85
C PHE A 76 -12.45 2.43 -12.27
N THR A 77 -11.46 3.30 -12.09
CA THR A 77 -10.03 3.00 -12.31
C THR A 77 -9.36 2.70 -10.97
N PRO A 78 -8.93 1.44 -10.71
CA PRO A 78 -8.23 1.08 -9.48
C PRO A 78 -6.78 1.62 -9.44
N GLY A 79 -6.05 1.20 -8.41
CA GLY A 79 -4.65 1.53 -8.21
C GLY A 79 -4.49 2.68 -7.21
N LEU A 80 -4.12 2.32 -5.97
CA LEU A 80 -4.06 3.27 -4.86
C LEU A 80 -2.83 4.17 -4.93
N GLU A 81 -1.79 3.75 -5.61
CA GLU A 81 -0.48 4.40 -5.65
C GLU A 81 0.11 4.35 -7.06
N ALA A 82 0.97 5.29 -7.39
CA ALA A 82 1.66 5.34 -8.67
C ALA A 82 3.04 5.99 -8.54
N ALA A 83 3.96 5.53 -9.38
CA ALA A 83 5.25 6.15 -9.62
C ALA A 83 5.40 6.48 -11.11
N GLY A 84 6.01 7.60 -11.44
CA GLY A 84 6.11 8.03 -12.82
C GLY A 84 6.90 9.32 -13.01
N VAL A 85 6.63 10.00 -14.11
CA VAL A 85 7.38 11.19 -14.56
C VAL A 85 6.43 12.36 -14.71
N ALA A 86 6.78 13.52 -14.18
CA ALA A 86 6.03 14.76 -14.36
C ALA A 86 6.09 15.20 -15.83
N LEU A 87 4.94 15.54 -16.40
CA LEU A 87 4.76 15.92 -17.81
C LEU A 87 4.72 17.43 -18.04
N LYS A 88 4.53 18.21 -16.98
CA LYS A 88 4.47 19.68 -17.02
C LYS A 88 5.10 20.25 -15.76
N ASP A 89 5.69 21.45 -15.91
CA ASP A 89 6.15 22.23 -14.77
C ASP A 89 4.94 22.75 -13.99
N ASN A 90 4.87 22.42 -12.71
CA ASN A 90 3.88 22.96 -11.79
C ASN A 90 4.29 22.73 -10.33
N GLN A 91 3.96 23.67 -9.42
CA GLN A 91 4.11 23.55 -7.96
C GLN A 91 5.51 23.08 -7.52
N GLY A 92 6.56 23.55 -8.22
CA GLY A 92 7.97 23.20 -7.92
C GLY A 92 8.43 21.86 -8.48
N PHE A 93 7.56 21.11 -9.19
CA PHE A 93 7.95 19.97 -10.00
C PHE A 93 8.21 20.41 -11.44
N HIS A 94 9.22 19.80 -12.09
CA HIS A 94 9.62 20.08 -13.46
C HIS A 94 9.37 18.88 -14.36
N VAL A 95 9.23 19.15 -15.67
CA VAL A 95 9.16 18.09 -16.68
C VAL A 95 10.34 17.15 -16.54
N GLY A 96 10.06 15.86 -16.43
CA GLY A 96 11.09 14.83 -16.24
C GLY A 96 11.35 14.45 -14.80
N ASP A 97 10.84 15.20 -13.80
CA ASP A 97 10.97 14.80 -12.39
C ASP A 97 10.35 13.43 -12.15
N ARG A 98 11.11 12.57 -11.51
CA ARG A 98 10.67 11.23 -11.10
C ARG A 98 9.92 11.36 -9.77
N VAL A 99 8.65 10.95 -9.75
CA VAL A 99 7.76 11.19 -8.61
C VAL A 99 6.95 9.96 -8.24
N MET A 100 6.59 9.87 -6.96
CA MET A 100 5.70 8.86 -6.41
C MET A 100 4.59 9.55 -5.61
N THR A 101 3.39 8.98 -5.67
CA THR A 101 2.26 9.41 -4.85
C THR A 101 2.43 8.92 -3.40
N THR A 102 2.15 9.79 -2.44
CA THR A 102 2.15 9.47 -1.00
C THR A 102 0.74 9.23 -0.47
N ARG A 103 -0.27 9.44 -1.30
CA ARG A 103 -1.69 9.28 -0.94
C ARG A 103 -2.44 8.40 -1.91
N ALA A 104 -3.47 7.71 -1.39
CA ALA A 104 -4.35 6.88 -2.21
C ALA A 104 -5.08 7.74 -3.25
N ILE A 105 -4.68 7.59 -4.52
CA ILE A 105 -5.14 8.42 -5.62
C ILE A 105 -6.50 7.97 -6.18
N ALA A 106 -6.85 6.69 -6.07
CA ALA A 106 -8.08 6.13 -6.61
C ALA A 106 -9.37 6.75 -6.02
N ALA A 107 -9.30 7.30 -4.80
CA ALA A 107 -10.47 7.89 -4.13
C ALA A 107 -11.08 9.09 -4.87
N LYS A 108 -10.33 9.72 -5.80
CA LYS A 108 -10.78 10.87 -6.61
C LYS A 108 -11.14 10.48 -8.05
N GLY A 109 -11.31 9.18 -8.35
CA GLY A 109 -11.76 8.68 -9.66
C GLY A 109 -10.65 8.47 -10.68
N GLY A 110 -9.38 8.60 -10.31
CA GLY A 110 -8.23 8.39 -11.19
C GLY A 110 -7.14 7.59 -10.50
N GLY A 111 -7.20 6.25 -10.58
CA GLY A 111 -6.21 5.37 -9.97
C GLY A 111 -4.99 5.12 -10.83
N GLY A 112 -3.96 4.51 -10.24
CA GLY A 112 -2.68 4.18 -10.89
C GLY A 112 -2.78 3.19 -12.05
N TYR A 113 -3.96 2.55 -12.25
CA TYR A 113 -4.20 1.71 -13.43
C TYR A 113 -4.48 2.53 -14.70
N ALA A 114 -4.33 3.85 -14.64
CA ALA A 114 -4.34 4.76 -15.79
C ALA A 114 -2.93 5.16 -16.18
N SER A 115 -2.68 5.34 -17.48
CA SER A 115 -1.35 5.75 -17.99
C SER A 115 -0.99 7.20 -17.64
N ARG A 116 -1.96 8.00 -17.20
CA ARG A 116 -1.75 9.37 -16.69
C ARG A 116 -2.67 9.65 -15.50
N ILE A 117 -2.16 10.41 -14.56
CA ILE A 117 -2.89 10.90 -13.37
C ILE A 117 -2.51 12.36 -13.11
N ALA A 118 -3.35 13.07 -12.36
CA ALA A 118 -3.07 14.44 -11.94
C ALA A 118 -3.36 14.59 -10.44
N PRO A 119 -2.47 14.09 -9.56
CA PRO A 119 -2.59 14.28 -8.12
C PRO A 119 -2.13 15.66 -7.68
N PRO A 120 -2.60 16.18 -6.53
CA PRO A 120 -2.06 17.38 -5.92
C PRO A 120 -0.55 17.26 -5.65
N ALA A 121 0.19 18.35 -5.87
CA ALA A 121 1.64 18.41 -5.63
C ALA A 121 2.03 18.05 -4.18
N GLY A 122 1.17 18.41 -3.22
CA GLY A 122 1.34 18.06 -1.82
C GLY A 122 1.29 16.56 -1.52
N ASP A 123 0.76 15.77 -2.45
CA ASP A 123 0.65 14.32 -2.35
C ASP A 123 1.77 13.59 -3.12
N LEU A 124 2.87 14.29 -3.45
CA LEU A 124 4.00 13.77 -4.21
C LEU A 124 5.32 13.92 -3.46
N VAL A 125 6.19 12.94 -3.65
CA VAL A 125 7.62 12.99 -3.29
C VAL A 125 8.48 12.65 -4.51
N ARG A 126 9.72 13.19 -4.54
CA ARG A 126 10.70 12.84 -5.57
C ARG A 126 11.30 11.46 -5.30
N ILE A 127 11.51 10.70 -6.36
CA ILE A 127 12.17 9.40 -6.31
C ILE A 127 13.67 9.63 -6.56
N PRO A 128 14.56 9.16 -5.64
CA PRO A 128 15.99 9.19 -5.88
C PRO A 128 16.39 8.46 -7.18
N ASP A 129 17.40 8.92 -7.88
CA ASP A 129 17.81 8.38 -9.19
C ASP A 129 18.19 6.90 -9.15
N THR A 130 18.70 6.43 -8.01
CA THR A 130 19.12 5.03 -7.80
C THR A 130 17.95 4.08 -7.49
N VAL A 131 16.73 4.59 -7.29
CA VAL A 131 15.53 3.79 -6.99
C VAL A 131 14.69 3.67 -8.27
N SER A 132 14.34 2.47 -8.69
CA SER A 132 13.46 2.27 -9.85
C SER A 132 12.01 2.71 -9.56
N PHE A 133 11.18 2.87 -10.60
CA PHE A 133 9.76 3.17 -10.40
C PHE A 133 9.03 2.01 -9.70
N GLU A 134 9.44 0.78 -9.99
CA GLU A 134 8.92 -0.44 -9.39
C GLU A 134 9.26 -0.51 -7.90
N GLU A 135 10.52 -0.25 -7.52
CA GLU A 135 10.94 -0.19 -6.11
C GLU A 135 10.22 0.94 -5.38
N ALA A 136 10.13 2.12 -5.98
CA ALA A 136 9.45 3.26 -5.38
C ALA A 136 7.98 2.95 -5.09
N VAL A 137 7.23 2.46 -6.08
CA VAL A 137 5.80 2.18 -5.90
C VAL A 137 5.56 0.97 -5.00
N ALA A 138 6.43 -0.04 -4.99
CA ALA A 138 6.34 -1.17 -4.06
C ALA A 138 6.64 -0.76 -2.61
N THR A 139 7.39 0.32 -2.42
CA THR A 139 7.63 0.95 -1.12
C THR A 139 6.42 1.78 -0.69
N GLY A 140 5.96 2.70 -1.48
CA GLY A 140 4.91 3.69 -1.28
C GLY A 140 3.98 3.49 -0.09
N LEU A 141 2.72 3.16 -0.36
CA LEU A 141 1.67 3.06 0.66
C LEU A 141 2.00 2.05 1.78
N THR A 142 2.65 0.94 1.45
CA THR A 142 2.95 -0.12 2.43
C THR A 142 4.02 0.31 3.44
N ALA A 143 5.08 0.97 2.99
CA ALA A 143 6.12 1.45 3.89
C ALA A 143 5.66 2.65 4.72
N SER A 144 4.88 3.57 4.12
CA SER A 144 4.25 4.67 4.83
C SER A 144 3.38 4.17 5.98
N THR A 145 2.52 3.19 5.69
CA THR A 145 1.66 2.57 6.70
C THR A 145 2.46 1.81 7.76
N ALA A 146 3.49 1.06 7.35
CA ALA A 146 4.36 0.34 8.29
C ALA A 146 5.11 1.30 9.22
N TRP A 147 5.67 2.38 8.66
CA TRP A 147 6.36 3.41 9.44
C TRP A 147 5.42 4.06 10.45
N GLY A 148 4.28 4.57 9.98
CA GLY A 148 3.28 5.18 10.84
C GLY A 148 2.78 4.25 11.94
N SER A 149 2.62 2.96 11.63
CA SER A 149 2.20 1.95 12.62
C SER A 149 3.25 1.68 13.68
N LEU A 150 4.52 1.60 13.27
CA LEU A 150 5.63 1.29 14.18
C LEU A 150 6.04 2.50 15.02
N PHE A 151 6.23 3.65 14.36
CA PHE A 151 6.89 4.81 14.99
C PHE A 151 5.91 5.90 15.42
N ASP A 152 4.90 6.23 14.59
CA ASP A 152 4.01 7.36 14.89
C ASP A 152 2.88 6.96 15.87
N LEU A 153 2.32 5.74 15.77
CA LEU A 153 1.29 5.21 16.68
C LEU A 153 1.83 4.21 17.70
N GLY A 154 2.71 3.33 17.24
CA GLY A 154 3.26 2.27 18.06
C GLY A 154 4.35 2.76 19.02
N TYR A 155 4.93 3.94 18.78
CA TYR A 155 6.02 4.50 19.58
C TYR A 155 7.11 3.46 19.83
N LEU A 156 7.57 2.79 18.77
CA LEU A 156 8.60 1.75 18.87
C LEU A 156 9.92 2.33 19.35
N HIS A 157 10.48 1.73 20.41
CA HIS A 157 11.78 2.07 20.95
C HIS A 157 12.81 0.95 20.70
N ALA A 158 14.07 1.33 20.56
CA ALA A 158 15.16 0.38 20.39
C ALA A 158 15.18 -0.67 21.52
N GLY A 159 15.45 -1.94 21.15
CA GLY A 159 15.46 -3.07 22.08
C GLY A 159 14.08 -3.68 22.37
N GLU A 160 12.99 -3.09 21.94
CA GLU A 160 11.65 -3.66 22.09
C GLU A 160 11.46 -4.91 21.21
N ARG A 161 10.43 -5.68 21.56
CA ARG A 161 10.02 -6.89 20.84
C ARG A 161 8.70 -6.64 20.12
N VAL A 162 8.63 -7.00 18.84
CA VAL A 162 7.48 -6.73 17.97
C VAL A 162 6.93 -8.01 17.39
N LEU A 163 5.59 -8.15 17.36
CA LEU A 163 4.90 -9.14 16.53
C LEU A 163 4.27 -8.46 15.33
N ILE A 164 4.53 -8.95 14.13
CA ILE A 164 3.89 -8.50 12.90
C ILE A 164 3.05 -9.64 12.34
N TRP A 165 1.73 -9.47 12.31
CA TRP A 165 0.84 -10.40 11.61
C TRP A 165 1.00 -10.30 10.09
N ALA A 166 0.70 -11.40 9.39
CA ALA A 166 0.77 -11.46 7.92
C ALA A 166 2.13 -10.99 7.35
N GLY A 167 3.24 -11.51 7.88
CA GLY A 167 4.59 -11.11 7.49
C GLY A 167 4.91 -11.25 6.00
N SER A 168 4.23 -12.14 5.28
CA SER A 168 4.40 -12.30 3.84
C SER A 168 3.72 -11.23 2.99
N SER A 169 2.86 -10.39 3.58
CA SER A 169 2.25 -9.27 2.85
C SER A 169 3.27 -8.18 2.48
N GLY A 170 2.90 -7.30 1.57
CA GLY A 170 3.75 -6.15 1.22
C GLY A 170 4.08 -5.29 2.44
N LEU A 171 3.09 -5.00 3.30
CA LEU A 171 3.30 -4.25 4.54
C LEU A 171 4.13 -5.05 5.54
N GLY A 172 3.78 -6.32 5.79
CA GLY A 172 4.50 -7.16 6.76
C GLY A 172 5.97 -7.34 6.41
N SER A 173 6.29 -7.55 5.14
CA SER A 173 7.67 -7.76 4.69
C SER A 173 8.57 -6.52 4.85
N ILE A 174 8.02 -5.33 4.69
CA ILE A 174 8.76 -4.08 4.90
C ILE A 174 8.82 -3.69 6.39
N ALA A 175 7.74 -3.97 7.15
CA ALA A 175 7.70 -3.72 8.59
C ALA A 175 8.75 -4.55 9.34
N ILE A 176 9.00 -5.82 8.95
CA ILE A 176 10.08 -6.64 9.50
C ILE A 176 11.42 -5.92 9.37
N GLN A 177 11.71 -5.36 8.20
CA GLN A 177 12.97 -4.68 7.94
C GLN A 177 13.09 -3.38 8.77
N PHE A 178 12.01 -2.59 8.90
CA PHE A 178 12.01 -1.40 9.75
C PHE A 178 12.25 -1.73 11.23
N VAL A 179 11.65 -2.83 11.75
CA VAL A 179 11.89 -3.28 13.12
C VAL A 179 13.35 -3.68 13.31
N LYS A 180 13.95 -4.38 12.34
CA LYS A 180 15.38 -4.72 12.37
C LYS A 180 16.26 -3.49 12.27
N TYR A 181 15.94 -2.55 11.38
CA TYR A 181 16.64 -1.27 11.26
C TYR A 181 16.63 -0.46 12.56
N ALA A 182 15.53 -0.54 13.33
CA ALA A 182 15.39 0.09 14.64
C ALA A 182 16.14 -0.65 15.78
N GLY A 183 16.86 -1.75 15.49
CA GLY A 183 17.57 -2.53 16.50
C GLY A 183 16.66 -3.35 17.42
N CYS A 184 15.47 -3.74 16.95
CA CYS A 184 14.45 -4.46 17.70
C CYS A 184 14.41 -5.96 17.34
N TRP A 185 13.83 -6.77 18.22
CA TRP A 185 13.50 -8.15 17.96
C TRP A 185 12.14 -8.26 17.26
N VAL A 186 12.02 -9.13 16.25
CA VAL A 186 10.78 -9.26 15.49
C VAL A 186 10.34 -10.71 15.33
N ALA A 187 9.09 -10.96 15.73
CA ALA A 187 8.34 -12.15 15.36
C ALA A 187 7.34 -11.83 14.25
N THR A 188 7.01 -12.84 13.45
CA THR A 188 5.97 -12.71 12.44
C THR A 188 5.28 -14.05 12.17
N THR A 189 4.20 -14.02 11.36
CA THR A 189 3.44 -15.21 10.99
C THR A 189 3.57 -15.55 9.51
N ALA A 190 3.56 -16.84 9.22
CA ALA A 190 3.53 -17.38 7.86
C ALA A 190 2.52 -18.53 7.77
N GLY A 191 2.00 -18.79 6.57
CA GLY A 191 1.06 -19.89 6.32
C GLY A 191 1.71 -21.20 5.84
N ASN A 192 3.02 -21.18 5.58
CA ASN A 192 3.80 -22.37 5.19
C ASN A 192 5.30 -22.15 5.39
N ASN A 193 6.08 -23.24 5.25
CA ASN A 193 7.53 -23.24 5.50
C ASN A 193 8.34 -22.46 4.45
N GLU A 194 7.88 -22.40 3.20
CA GLU A 194 8.55 -21.63 2.16
C GLU A 194 8.53 -20.14 2.48
N LYS A 195 7.33 -19.61 2.81
CA LYS A 195 7.18 -18.23 3.27
C LYS A 195 7.98 -17.96 4.53
N ALA A 196 7.93 -18.88 5.51
CA ALA A 196 8.70 -18.75 6.75
C ALA A 196 10.21 -18.61 6.48
N THR A 197 10.74 -19.37 5.52
CA THR A 197 12.15 -19.27 5.13
C THR A 197 12.49 -17.90 4.53
N LYS A 198 11.62 -17.38 3.66
CA LYS A 198 11.80 -16.03 3.08
C LYS A 198 11.76 -14.95 4.16
N LEU A 199 10.84 -15.05 5.14
CA LEU A 199 10.72 -14.07 6.22
C LEU A 199 11.92 -14.07 7.19
N ARG A 200 12.49 -15.25 7.48
CA ARG A 200 13.76 -15.34 8.25
C ARG A 200 14.91 -14.64 7.51
N ARG A 201 14.98 -14.76 6.18
CA ARG A 201 16.00 -14.06 5.38
C ARG A 201 15.81 -12.53 5.39
N LEU A 202 14.59 -12.04 5.61
CA LEU A 202 14.32 -10.62 5.80
C LEU A 202 14.69 -10.12 7.19
N GLY A 203 15.11 -11.00 8.09
CA GLY A 203 15.54 -10.67 9.44
C GLY A 203 14.55 -11.01 10.54
N ALA A 204 13.45 -11.74 10.26
CA ALA A 204 12.55 -12.20 11.32
C ALA A 204 13.26 -13.17 12.28
N ASP A 205 13.33 -12.82 13.56
CA ASP A 205 13.97 -13.62 14.61
C ASP A 205 13.14 -14.87 14.95
N LEU A 206 11.80 -14.77 14.84
CA LEU A 206 10.87 -15.88 15.02
C LEU A 206 9.77 -15.82 13.95
N VAL A 207 9.51 -16.96 13.30
CA VAL A 207 8.39 -17.10 12.36
C VAL A 207 7.50 -18.24 12.82
N VAL A 208 6.22 -17.93 13.09
CA VAL A 208 5.22 -18.87 13.58
C VAL A 208 4.30 -19.28 12.43
N ASN A 209 4.13 -20.58 12.21
CA ASN A 209 3.13 -21.07 11.26
C ASN A 209 1.73 -21.00 11.90
N HIS A 210 0.95 -19.98 11.51
CA HIS A 210 -0.37 -19.72 12.09
C HIS A 210 -1.43 -20.79 11.75
N LYS A 211 -1.16 -21.68 10.80
CA LYS A 211 -2.04 -22.81 10.46
C LYS A 211 -1.82 -24.02 11.37
N GLU A 212 -0.67 -24.11 12.01
CA GLU A 212 -0.26 -25.28 12.78
C GLU A 212 -0.08 -24.97 14.28
N GLN A 213 0.14 -23.70 14.63
CA GLN A 213 0.56 -23.29 15.96
C GLN A 213 -0.36 -22.18 16.53
N ASN A 214 -0.56 -22.19 17.84
CA ASN A 214 -1.17 -21.08 18.55
C ASN A 214 -0.17 -19.94 18.68
N VAL A 215 -0.32 -18.91 17.83
CA VAL A 215 0.61 -17.78 17.76
C VAL A 215 0.76 -17.07 19.09
N GLY A 216 -0.36 -16.74 19.77
CA GLY A 216 -0.33 -16.07 21.07
C GLY A 216 0.46 -16.84 22.12
N GLN A 217 0.29 -18.16 22.17
CA GLN A 217 1.04 -19.05 23.09
C GLN A 217 2.53 -19.08 22.73
N VAL A 218 2.88 -19.33 21.47
CA VAL A 218 4.27 -19.43 21.04
C VAL A 218 5.05 -18.12 21.32
N ILE A 219 4.43 -16.99 21.05
CA ILE A 219 5.05 -15.67 21.29
C ILE A 219 5.19 -15.40 22.79
N ARG A 220 4.18 -15.73 23.59
CA ARG A 220 4.24 -15.60 25.05
C ARG A 220 5.36 -16.45 25.64
N ASP A 221 5.49 -17.71 25.21
CA ASP A 221 6.54 -18.65 25.67
C ASP A 221 7.94 -18.19 25.24
N ALA A 222 8.05 -17.46 24.13
CA ALA A 222 9.27 -16.81 23.69
C ALA A 222 9.61 -15.51 24.45
N GLY A 223 8.84 -15.14 25.49
CA GLY A 223 9.03 -13.94 26.31
C GLY A 223 8.08 -12.79 26.03
N GLY A 224 7.11 -12.95 25.14
CA GLY A 224 6.12 -11.94 24.78
C GLY A 224 6.68 -10.78 23.96
N VAL A 225 5.80 -9.82 23.61
CA VAL A 225 6.15 -8.64 22.80
C VAL A 225 5.62 -7.34 23.43
N ASN A 226 6.28 -6.23 23.13
CA ASN A 226 5.90 -4.88 23.57
C ASN A 226 4.91 -4.24 22.60
N LEU A 227 5.03 -4.57 21.30
CA LEU A 227 4.21 -3.99 20.24
C LEU A 227 3.72 -5.09 19.29
N VAL A 228 2.45 -5.01 18.87
CA VAL A 228 1.87 -5.84 17.81
C VAL A 228 1.40 -4.93 16.67
N ILE A 229 1.75 -5.28 15.44
CA ILE A 229 1.14 -4.73 14.23
C ILE A 229 0.11 -5.75 13.75
N GLU A 230 -1.16 -5.41 13.94
CA GLU A 230 -2.30 -6.28 13.72
C GLU A 230 -2.95 -5.97 12.35
N LEU A 231 -2.83 -6.91 11.42
CA LEU A 231 -3.28 -6.77 10.03
C LEU A 231 -4.48 -7.65 9.69
N VAL A 232 -4.89 -8.53 10.62
CA VAL A 232 -5.88 -9.58 10.36
C VAL A 232 -7.23 -9.29 11.03
N SER A 233 -7.23 -8.61 12.14
CA SER A 233 -8.33 -8.28 13.06
C SER A 233 -8.87 -9.47 13.85
N THR A 234 -9.25 -10.57 13.20
CA THR A 234 -9.79 -11.75 13.89
C THR A 234 -8.80 -12.41 14.85
N THR A 235 -7.52 -12.05 14.76
CA THR A 235 -6.42 -12.51 15.62
C THR A 235 -6.17 -11.66 16.85
N LEU A 236 -7.03 -10.69 17.15
CA LEU A 236 -6.85 -9.74 18.25
C LEU A 236 -6.67 -10.43 19.62
N GLN A 237 -7.38 -11.53 19.91
CA GLN A 237 -7.15 -12.28 21.14
C GLN A 237 -5.73 -12.84 21.21
N ALA A 238 -5.25 -13.47 20.14
CA ALA A 238 -3.89 -13.98 20.10
C ALA A 238 -2.83 -12.86 20.23
N SER A 239 -3.13 -11.67 19.71
CA SER A 239 -2.31 -10.46 19.88
C SER A 239 -2.24 -10.01 21.35
N ILE A 240 -3.38 -10.01 22.05
CA ILE A 240 -3.45 -9.72 23.50
C ILE A 240 -2.65 -10.78 24.29
N ASP A 241 -2.81 -12.08 23.94
CA ASP A 241 -2.08 -13.16 24.59
C ASP A 241 -0.56 -13.06 24.39
N ALA A 242 -0.13 -12.62 23.21
CA ALA A 242 1.27 -12.41 22.86
C ALA A 242 1.92 -11.21 23.58
N CYS A 243 1.15 -10.18 23.90
CA CYS A 243 1.65 -8.97 24.55
C CYS A 243 2.22 -9.27 25.96
N GLN A 244 3.28 -8.57 26.29
CA GLN A 244 3.69 -8.34 27.69
C GLN A 244 2.67 -7.40 28.39
N ASN A 245 2.81 -7.22 29.71
CA ASN A 245 2.03 -6.19 30.43
C ASN A 245 2.33 -4.81 29.84
N ASP A 246 1.29 -3.97 29.75
CA ASP A 246 1.34 -2.62 29.17
C ASP A 246 1.74 -2.60 27.68
N GLY A 247 1.60 -3.76 26.97
CA GLY A 247 1.86 -3.86 25.55
C GLY A 247 0.89 -3.04 24.70
N ARG A 248 1.30 -2.74 23.46
CA ARG A 248 0.54 -1.94 22.50
C ARG A 248 0.19 -2.80 21.27
N ILE A 249 -1.03 -2.67 20.78
CA ILE A 249 -1.50 -3.29 19.54
C ILE A 249 -1.97 -2.18 18.61
N VAL A 250 -1.32 -2.01 17.47
CA VAL A 250 -1.77 -1.10 16.42
C VAL A 250 -2.57 -1.91 15.41
N LEU A 251 -3.89 -1.67 15.36
CA LEU A 251 -4.85 -2.37 14.52
C LEU A 251 -5.02 -1.62 13.21
N ILE A 252 -4.49 -2.18 12.11
CA ILE A 252 -4.41 -1.52 10.79
C ILE A 252 -5.33 -2.19 9.78
N GLY A 253 -5.31 -3.53 9.72
CA GLY A 253 -5.98 -4.29 8.67
C GLY A 253 -7.09 -5.18 9.19
N ASN A 254 -7.87 -5.70 8.26
CA ASN A 254 -8.97 -6.61 8.54
C ASN A 254 -9.02 -7.79 7.54
N LEU A 255 -7.83 -8.30 7.18
CA LEU A 255 -7.70 -9.39 6.20
C LEU A 255 -8.49 -10.65 6.59
N GLY A 256 -8.69 -10.91 7.89
CA GLY A 256 -9.47 -12.05 8.39
C GLY A 256 -10.93 -11.73 8.68
N GLY A 257 -11.34 -10.46 8.59
CA GLY A 257 -12.70 -10.01 8.90
C GLY A 257 -12.75 -8.76 9.76
N GLN A 258 -13.95 -8.28 10.05
CA GLN A 258 -14.17 -6.98 10.72
C GLN A 258 -14.49 -7.12 12.23
N GLN A 259 -14.62 -8.34 12.74
CA GLN A 259 -15.00 -8.59 14.12
C GLN A 259 -14.03 -9.55 14.80
N ALA A 260 -13.77 -9.31 16.07
CA ALA A 260 -12.97 -10.18 16.92
C ALA A 260 -13.65 -10.37 18.28
N THR A 261 -13.54 -11.57 18.84
CA THR A 261 -13.96 -11.86 20.22
C THR A 261 -12.71 -11.88 21.09
N VAL A 262 -12.76 -11.17 22.22
CA VAL A 262 -11.64 -11.08 23.15
C VAL A 262 -12.05 -11.40 24.59
N ASP A 263 -11.14 -12.02 25.34
CA ASP A 263 -11.24 -12.17 26.79
C ASP A 263 -10.88 -10.85 27.48
N THR A 264 -11.88 -10.16 27.96
CA THR A 264 -11.71 -8.86 28.63
C THR A 264 -10.98 -8.96 29.96
N GLN A 265 -10.96 -10.12 30.62
CA GLN A 265 -10.20 -10.33 31.86
C GLN A 265 -8.70 -10.33 31.58
N THR A 266 -8.26 -11.13 30.60
CA THR A 266 -6.85 -11.15 30.18
C THR A 266 -6.40 -9.78 29.69
N TRP A 267 -7.21 -9.12 28.85
CA TRP A 267 -6.92 -7.77 28.36
C TRP A 267 -6.70 -6.78 29.51
N ARG A 268 -7.67 -6.71 30.43
CA ARG A 268 -7.62 -5.80 31.61
C ARG A 268 -6.42 -6.08 32.51
N LEU A 269 -6.12 -7.34 32.80
CA LEU A 269 -5.02 -7.71 33.69
C LEU A 269 -3.64 -7.37 33.09
N LYS A 270 -3.49 -7.54 31.78
CA LYS A 270 -2.27 -7.17 31.05
C LYS A 270 -2.18 -5.66 30.75
N ARG A 271 -3.27 -4.89 30.90
CA ARG A 271 -3.35 -3.46 30.57
C ARG A 271 -2.91 -3.15 29.15
N VAL A 272 -3.26 -4.01 28.18
CA VAL A 272 -2.89 -3.85 26.76
C VAL A 272 -3.63 -2.66 26.16
N HIS A 273 -2.92 -1.83 25.43
CA HIS A 273 -3.44 -0.68 24.68
C HIS A 273 -3.74 -1.08 23.25
N VAL A 274 -4.99 -0.99 22.81
CA VAL A 274 -5.40 -1.22 21.41
C VAL A 274 -5.63 0.13 20.74
N ILE A 275 -4.87 0.41 19.68
CA ILE A 275 -4.83 1.68 18.97
C ILE A 275 -5.32 1.44 17.53
N GLY A 276 -6.39 2.12 17.12
CA GLY A 276 -6.88 2.04 15.75
C GLY A 276 -5.97 2.84 14.80
N GLY A 277 -5.47 2.19 13.75
CA GLY A 277 -4.54 2.80 12.81
C GLY A 277 -5.19 3.36 11.54
N GLY A 278 -6.44 3.05 11.24
CA GLY A 278 -7.17 3.57 10.09
C GLY A 278 -6.37 3.59 8.79
N MET A 279 -6.60 4.59 7.95
CA MET A 279 -5.78 4.87 6.76
C MET A 279 -4.54 5.67 7.17
N LEU A 280 -3.62 4.98 7.82
CA LEU A 280 -2.43 5.58 8.41
C LEU A 280 -1.46 6.08 7.34
N ARG A 281 -0.88 7.22 7.58
CA ARG A 281 0.18 7.81 6.77
C ARG A 281 1.16 8.52 7.65
N THR A 282 2.39 8.44 7.25
CA THR A 282 3.45 9.22 7.88
C THR A 282 3.58 10.61 7.22
N SER A 283 4.46 11.45 7.75
CA SER A 283 4.74 12.77 7.20
C SER A 283 5.51 12.69 5.87
N LYS A 284 5.48 13.78 5.10
CA LYS A 284 6.23 13.85 3.83
C LYS A 284 7.74 13.66 4.05
N GLU A 285 8.29 14.21 5.12
CA GLU A 285 9.70 14.03 5.47
C GLU A 285 10.02 12.55 5.73
N ASN A 286 9.12 11.81 6.38
CA ASN A 286 9.28 10.38 6.59
C ASN A 286 9.19 9.60 5.28
N GLU A 287 8.30 9.98 4.35
CA GLU A 287 8.21 9.38 3.01
C GLU A 287 9.53 9.56 2.24
N GLU A 288 10.10 10.76 2.24
CA GLU A 288 11.40 11.06 1.63
C GLU A 288 12.51 10.25 2.29
N ARG A 289 12.50 10.15 3.63
CA ARG A 289 13.45 9.32 4.39
C ARG A 289 13.32 7.84 4.04
N ILE A 290 12.12 7.31 3.92
CA ILE A 290 11.86 5.92 3.52
C ILE A 290 12.46 5.65 2.14
N LEU A 291 12.23 6.51 1.16
CA LEU A 291 12.82 6.37 -0.17
C LEU A 291 14.36 6.46 -0.13
N GLN A 292 14.92 7.30 0.75
CA GLN A 292 16.36 7.35 0.95
C GLN A 292 16.90 6.04 1.53
N LEU A 293 16.21 5.42 2.50
CA LEU A 293 16.60 4.10 3.03
C LEU A 293 16.61 3.02 1.93
N VAL A 294 15.69 3.11 0.96
CA VAL A 294 15.71 2.22 -0.21
C VAL A 294 16.88 2.55 -1.13
N ALA A 295 17.16 3.82 -1.40
CA ALA A 295 18.31 4.26 -2.20
C ALA A 295 19.64 3.79 -1.61
N ASP A 296 19.76 3.83 -0.28
CA ASP A 296 20.95 3.40 0.47
C ASP A 296 21.02 1.88 0.66
N LYS A 297 20.04 1.12 0.13
CA LYS A 297 19.96 -0.35 0.22
C LYS A 297 19.84 -0.86 1.66
N LEU A 298 19.33 -0.05 2.58
CA LEU A 298 19.05 -0.44 3.96
C LEU A 298 17.68 -1.11 4.11
N ILE A 299 16.75 -0.77 3.22
CA ILE A 299 15.43 -1.38 3.10
C ILE A 299 15.23 -1.82 1.65
N HIS A 300 14.68 -3.02 1.46
CA HIS A 300 14.43 -3.60 0.15
C HIS A 300 12.95 -3.96 0.01
N PRO A 301 12.16 -3.24 -0.82
CA PRO A 301 10.80 -3.66 -1.11
C PRO A 301 10.82 -5.00 -1.84
N ILE A 302 10.00 -5.93 -1.37
CA ILE A 302 9.92 -7.27 -1.98
C ILE A 302 8.89 -7.23 -3.09
N ILE A 303 9.35 -7.38 -4.32
CA ILE A 303 8.50 -7.47 -5.52
C ILE A 303 8.40 -8.94 -5.91
N ALA A 304 7.21 -9.53 -5.73
CA ALA A 304 6.94 -10.92 -6.08
C ALA A 304 6.79 -11.09 -7.59
N HIS A 305 6.09 -10.17 -8.23
CA HIS A 305 5.84 -10.15 -9.67
C HIS A 305 5.83 -8.74 -10.21
N THR A 306 6.34 -8.58 -11.44
CA THR A 306 6.17 -7.39 -12.26
C THR A 306 5.43 -7.81 -13.54
N LEU A 307 4.25 -7.26 -13.78
CA LEU A 307 3.38 -7.61 -14.90
C LEU A 307 3.01 -6.33 -15.69
N PRO A 308 2.78 -6.42 -17.01
CA PRO A 308 2.20 -5.31 -17.75
C PRO A 308 0.79 -5.00 -17.25
N ILE A 309 0.37 -3.73 -17.34
CA ILE A 309 -0.92 -3.26 -16.80
C ILE A 309 -2.13 -4.01 -17.40
N GLU A 310 -2.02 -4.45 -18.64
CA GLU A 310 -3.04 -5.24 -19.35
C GLU A 310 -3.30 -6.58 -18.67
N LYS A 311 -2.39 -7.05 -17.82
CA LYS A 311 -2.52 -8.27 -17.00
C LYS A 311 -3.05 -8.00 -15.59
N ALA A 312 -3.73 -6.89 -15.36
CA ALA A 312 -4.27 -6.55 -14.05
C ALA A 312 -5.21 -7.63 -13.48
N ALA A 313 -6.02 -8.29 -14.31
CA ALA A 313 -6.87 -9.41 -13.87
C ALA A 313 -6.02 -10.59 -13.34
N GLU A 314 -4.96 -10.98 -14.07
CA GLU A 314 -4.01 -12.01 -13.63
C GLU A 314 -3.35 -11.62 -12.30
N ALA A 315 -2.93 -10.36 -12.17
CA ALA A 315 -2.32 -9.83 -10.95
C ALA A 315 -3.26 -9.88 -9.74
N HIS A 316 -4.56 -9.61 -9.94
CA HIS A 316 -5.57 -9.74 -8.90
C HIS A 316 -5.76 -11.20 -8.46
N HIS A 317 -5.80 -12.16 -9.39
CA HIS A 317 -5.84 -13.59 -9.06
C HIS A 317 -4.60 -14.03 -8.25
N ILE A 318 -3.41 -13.60 -8.65
CA ILE A 318 -2.17 -13.92 -7.93
C ILE A 318 -2.22 -13.38 -6.50
N LEU A 319 -2.67 -12.14 -6.29
CA LEU A 319 -2.77 -11.59 -4.93
C LEU A 319 -3.82 -12.31 -4.10
N ASP A 320 -4.98 -12.62 -4.69
CA ASP A 320 -6.10 -13.32 -4.04
C ASP A 320 -5.73 -14.75 -3.61
N SER A 321 -4.86 -15.44 -4.35
CA SER A 321 -4.34 -16.76 -3.99
C SER A 321 -3.60 -16.77 -2.65
N GLY A 322 -3.07 -15.62 -2.24
CA GLY A 322 -2.29 -15.47 -1.02
C GLY A 322 -0.93 -16.21 -1.06
N GLU A 323 -0.46 -16.69 -2.20
CA GLU A 323 0.76 -17.53 -2.27
C GLU A 323 2.08 -16.73 -2.34
N ILE A 324 2.02 -15.43 -2.56
CA ILE A 324 3.21 -14.58 -2.72
C ILE A 324 3.81 -14.09 -1.40
N VAL A 325 5.03 -13.58 -1.47
CA VAL A 325 5.67 -12.74 -0.44
C VAL A 325 6.03 -11.41 -1.08
N GLY A 326 5.53 -10.30 -0.51
CA GLY A 326 5.76 -8.94 -1.00
C GLY A 326 4.62 -8.40 -1.85
N LYS A 327 4.95 -7.60 -2.86
CA LYS A 327 4.03 -6.83 -3.71
C LYS A 327 3.99 -7.35 -5.14
N ILE A 328 2.89 -7.07 -5.82
CA ILE A 328 2.78 -7.19 -7.28
C ILE A 328 2.81 -5.78 -7.86
N VAL A 329 3.70 -5.56 -8.81
CA VAL A 329 3.84 -4.31 -9.54
C VAL A 329 3.24 -4.47 -10.94
N LEU A 330 2.48 -3.47 -11.36
CA LEU A 330 1.97 -3.35 -12.73
C LEU A 330 2.72 -2.19 -13.40
N VAL A 331 3.22 -2.42 -14.61
CA VAL A 331 3.99 -1.42 -15.37
C VAL A 331 3.23 -0.97 -16.61
N HIS A 332 3.32 0.33 -16.90
CA HIS A 332 2.82 0.91 -18.15
C HIS A 332 3.95 0.96 -19.18
N SER A 333 3.64 0.53 -20.39
CA SER A 333 4.55 0.59 -21.54
C SER A 333 4.85 2.02 -22.01
#